data_3f6538e3d6289dd349c5afea0a852fd2
#
_entry.id   3f6538e3d6289dd349c5afea0a852fd2
#
_cell.length_a   1.000
_cell.length_b   1.000
_cell.length_c   1.000
_cell.angle_alpha   90.00
_cell.angle_beta   90.00
_cell.angle_gamma   90.00
#
_symmetry.space_group_name_H-M   'P 1'
#
loop_
_entity.id
_entity.type
_entity.pdbx_description
1 polymer ?
#
loop_
_entity_poly.entity_id
_entity_poly.type
_entity_poly.pdbx_seq_one_letter_code
_entity_poly.pdbx_strand_id
1 'polypeptide(L)'
;TIDQFDILEIEPYLSFKTGKNIEDLSFEWKVNNHVISTSRICDGMITEEPSPSGSGGYTAFLCVTDNTTNLKYYKSFTVKVGTAYTNALYILSENAEGYAKLSMQRRDRESAPLIHDVFETANPLLGSLSKQPKQVYYYNSNFVILCAEGDRKMVAMDPKTMKLERIYGEGIIKGEYSGTFTPKSMRLYMGGM
;
A
#
# COMPACT_ATOMS: atom_id res chain seq x y z
N THR A 1 -3.18 3.96 -15.65
CA THR A 1 -2.78 3.22 -14.44
C THR A 1 -1.88 4.12 -13.61
N ILE A 2 -2.08 4.11 -12.33
CA ILE A 2 -1.28 4.81 -11.32
C ILE A 2 -0.98 3.81 -10.19
N ASP A 3 0.17 3.90 -9.55
CA ASP A 3 0.44 3.01 -8.43
C ASP A 3 -0.07 3.57 -7.11
N GLN A 4 -0.35 2.70 -6.17
CA GLN A 4 -0.69 3.08 -4.80
C GLN A 4 0.40 3.99 -4.21
N PHE A 5 0.00 5.01 -3.47
CA PHE A 5 0.82 6.09 -2.91
C PHE A 5 1.42 7.08 -3.92
N ASP A 6 1.06 6.97 -5.20
CA ASP A 6 1.39 8.01 -6.18
C ASP A 6 0.40 9.15 -6.13
N ILE A 7 0.85 10.32 -6.58
CA ILE A 7 -0.01 11.49 -6.73
C ILE A 7 -0.70 11.42 -8.09
N LEU A 8 -2.03 11.45 -8.08
CA LEU A 8 -2.85 11.55 -9.28
C LEU A 8 -2.93 13.02 -9.69
N GLU A 9 -2.23 13.36 -10.75
CA GLU A 9 -2.20 14.73 -11.28
C GLU A 9 -3.09 14.81 -12.53
N ILE A 10 -4.18 15.59 -12.44
CA ILE A 10 -5.11 15.81 -13.55
C ILE A 10 -5.53 17.26 -13.58
N GLU A 11 -5.28 17.93 -14.69
CA GLU A 11 -5.84 19.25 -14.96
C GLU A 11 -7.13 19.14 -15.79
N PRO A 12 -8.29 19.60 -15.27
CA PRO A 12 -9.54 19.51 -15.99
C PRO A 12 -9.63 20.63 -17.05
N TYR A 13 -10.02 20.26 -18.28
CA TYR A 13 -10.42 21.25 -19.26
C TYR A 13 -11.87 21.66 -18.99
N LEU A 14 -12.09 22.95 -18.71
CA LEU A 14 -13.40 23.52 -18.43
C LEU A 14 -13.81 24.48 -19.55
N SER A 15 -15.01 24.30 -20.07
CA SER A 15 -15.61 25.22 -21.05
C SER A 15 -16.85 25.85 -20.45
N PHE A 16 -16.90 27.16 -20.42
CA PHE A 16 -18.01 27.93 -19.87
C PHE A 16 -18.83 28.58 -20.97
N LYS A 17 -20.15 28.56 -20.84
CA LYS A 17 -21.01 29.48 -21.56
C LYS A 17 -20.93 30.82 -20.85
N THR A 18 -20.58 31.87 -21.57
CA THR A 18 -20.45 33.31 -21.23
C THR A 18 -20.67 33.73 -19.76
N GLY A 19 -19.69 34.41 -19.17
CA GLY A 19 -19.87 35.18 -17.93
C GLY A 19 -19.56 34.45 -16.60
N LYS A 20 -19.01 33.24 -16.65
CA LYS A 20 -18.59 32.53 -15.45
C LYS A 20 -17.08 32.65 -15.25
N ASN A 21 -16.66 32.89 -14.00
CA ASN A 21 -15.26 32.87 -13.60
C ASN A 21 -14.92 31.56 -12.89
N ILE A 22 -13.70 31.11 -13.05
CA ILE A 22 -13.21 29.90 -12.42
C ILE A 22 -13.18 30.02 -10.88
N GLU A 23 -13.03 31.26 -10.39
CA GLU A 23 -13.01 31.60 -8.96
C GLU A 23 -14.37 31.37 -8.28
N ASP A 24 -15.46 31.33 -9.06
CA ASP A 24 -16.81 31.03 -8.57
C ASP A 24 -17.07 29.52 -8.43
N LEU A 25 -16.05 28.69 -8.68
CA LEU A 25 -16.18 27.25 -8.67
C LEU A 25 -15.41 26.60 -7.52
N SER A 26 -15.96 25.53 -6.98
CA SER A 26 -15.25 24.63 -6.11
C SER A 26 -15.17 23.23 -6.73
N PHE A 27 -14.12 22.51 -6.36
CA PHE A 27 -13.76 21.24 -6.95
C PHE A 27 -13.70 20.17 -5.87
N GLU A 28 -14.06 18.98 -6.22
CA GLU A 28 -13.92 17.80 -5.36
C GLU A 28 -13.59 16.59 -6.24
N TRP A 29 -12.42 16.00 -6.01
CA TRP A 29 -11.97 14.80 -6.68
C TRP A 29 -12.11 13.61 -5.76
N LYS A 30 -12.75 12.56 -6.26
CA LYS A 30 -12.95 11.32 -5.53
C LYS A 30 -12.43 10.12 -6.34
N VAL A 31 -11.85 9.17 -5.64
CA VAL A 31 -11.58 7.82 -6.13
C VAL A 31 -12.22 6.86 -5.14
N ASN A 32 -12.99 5.89 -5.63
CA ASN A 32 -13.69 4.92 -4.78
C ASN A 32 -14.50 5.57 -3.64
N ASN A 33 -15.15 6.70 -3.90
CA ASN A 33 -15.88 7.56 -2.95
C ASN A 33 -15.02 8.28 -1.89
N HIS A 34 -13.70 8.11 -1.86
CA HIS A 34 -12.81 8.87 -0.98
C HIS A 34 -12.38 10.15 -1.66
N VAL A 35 -12.47 11.27 -0.95
CA VAL A 35 -11.97 12.56 -1.43
C VAL A 35 -10.44 12.54 -1.42
N ILE A 36 -9.83 12.78 -2.58
CA ILE A 36 -8.37 12.80 -2.74
C ILE A 36 -7.83 14.22 -2.93
N SER A 37 -8.62 15.14 -3.48
CA SER A 37 -8.25 16.54 -3.64
C SER A 37 -9.49 17.43 -3.72
N THR A 38 -9.33 18.71 -3.31
CA THR A 38 -10.32 19.79 -3.51
C THR A 38 -9.76 20.92 -4.36
N SER A 39 -8.55 20.78 -4.85
CA SER A 39 -7.90 21.73 -5.76
C SER A 39 -8.48 21.65 -7.16
N ARG A 40 -8.37 22.71 -7.94
CA ARG A 40 -8.75 22.71 -9.36
C ARG A 40 -8.00 21.63 -10.13
N ILE A 41 -6.68 21.61 -9.98
CA ILE A 41 -5.83 20.52 -10.49
C ILE A 41 -5.86 19.44 -9.41
N CYS A 42 -6.21 18.22 -9.81
CA CYS A 42 -6.08 17.08 -8.90
C CYS A 42 -4.59 16.88 -8.56
N ASP A 43 -4.28 16.80 -7.29
CA ASP A 43 -2.95 16.57 -6.75
C ASP A 43 -3.02 15.55 -5.60
N GLY A 44 -4.01 14.67 -5.65
CA GLY A 44 -4.34 13.75 -4.57
C GLY A 44 -3.52 12.47 -4.61
N MET A 45 -3.05 12.02 -3.43
CA MET A 45 -2.41 10.73 -3.29
C MET A 45 -3.44 9.60 -3.38
N ILE A 46 -3.13 8.57 -4.14
CA ILE A 46 -3.94 7.35 -4.25
C ILE A 46 -3.60 6.42 -3.10
N THR A 47 -4.54 6.20 -2.20
CA THR A 47 -4.40 5.28 -1.05
C THR A 47 -5.15 3.96 -1.24
N GLU A 48 -5.96 3.86 -2.30
CA GLU A 48 -6.69 2.65 -2.64
C GLU A 48 -5.73 1.48 -2.86
N GLU A 49 -6.19 0.29 -2.48
CA GLU A 49 -5.47 -0.95 -2.75
C GLU A 49 -5.31 -1.19 -4.26
N PRO A 50 -4.33 -2.01 -4.66
CA PRO A 50 -4.21 -2.39 -6.06
C PRO A 50 -5.53 -2.96 -6.61
N SER A 51 -5.90 -2.50 -7.79
CA SER A 51 -7.14 -2.95 -8.43
C SER A 51 -7.12 -4.47 -8.63
N PRO A 52 -8.19 -5.20 -8.28
CA PRO A 52 -8.27 -6.64 -8.49
C PRO A 52 -7.97 -7.03 -9.94
N SER A 53 -7.32 -8.17 -10.13
CA SER A 53 -7.05 -8.70 -11.47
C SER A 53 -8.35 -8.86 -12.26
N GLY A 54 -8.37 -8.35 -13.49
CA GLY A 54 -9.56 -8.38 -14.36
C GLY A 54 -10.59 -7.30 -14.06
N SER A 55 -10.44 -6.48 -13.00
CA SER A 55 -11.29 -5.31 -12.80
C SER A 55 -10.88 -4.18 -13.74
N GLY A 56 -11.84 -3.34 -14.12
CA GLY A 56 -11.56 -2.12 -14.87
C GLY A 56 -10.81 -1.04 -14.07
N GLY A 57 -10.71 -1.20 -12.76
CA GLY A 57 -10.21 -0.21 -11.82
C GLY A 57 -11.32 0.38 -10.95
N TYR A 58 -10.98 1.44 -10.21
CA TYR A 58 -11.92 2.18 -9.37
C TYR A 58 -12.63 3.29 -10.12
N THR A 59 -13.91 3.49 -9.84
CA THR A 59 -14.64 4.65 -10.35
C THR A 59 -14.14 5.91 -9.65
N ALA A 60 -13.82 6.91 -10.44
CA ALA A 60 -13.40 8.22 -9.98
C ALA A 60 -14.35 9.29 -10.50
N PHE A 61 -14.46 10.40 -9.79
CA PHE A 61 -15.32 11.52 -10.11
C PHE A 61 -14.59 12.85 -9.89
N LEU A 62 -14.82 13.77 -10.81
CA LEU A 62 -14.70 15.18 -10.57
C LEU A 62 -16.10 15.75 -10.35
N CYS A 63 -16.33 16.39 -9.22
CA CYS A 63 -17.49 17.24 -8.96
C CYS A 63 -17.06 18.70 -9.01
N VAL A 64 -17.68 19.49 -9.88
CA VAL A 64 -17.52 20.93 -9.95
C VAL A 64 -18.79 21.58 -9.47
N THR A 65 -18.72 22.40 -8.43
CA THR A 65 -19.85 23.13 -7.88
C THR A 65 -19.76 24.61 -8.26
N ASP A 66 -20.79 25.15 -8.88
CA ASP A 66 -20.95 26.57 -9.07
C ASP A 66 -21.46 27.21 -7.77
N ASN A 67 -20.58 27.92 -7.07
CA ASN A 67 -20.86 28.50 -5.75
C ASN A 67 -21.94 29.61 -5.78
N THR A 68 -22.25 30.17 -6.96
CA THR A 68 -23.29 31.20 -7.11
C THR A 68 -24.69 30.59 -7.25
N THR A 69 -24.78 29.42 -7.87
CA THR A 69 -26.06 28.76 -8.14
C THR A 69 -26.25 27.46 -7.36
N ASN A 70 -25.22 26.96 -6.67
CA ASN A 70 -25.15 25.64 -6.04
C ASN A 70 -25.37 24.46 -7.00
N LEU A 71 -25.27 24.68 -8.30
CA LEU A 71 -25.36 23.61 -9.28
C LEU A 71 -24.09 22.78 -9.29
N LYS A 72 -24.25 21.46 -9.36
CA LYS A 72 -23.15 20.49 -9.37
C LYS A 72 -23.06 19.80 -10.73
N TYR A 73 -21.87 19.73 -11.24
CA TYR A 73 -21.53 19.04 -12.49
C TYR A 73 -20.58 17.90 -12.17
N TYR A 74 -20.83 16.73 -12.75
CA TYR A 74 -20.05 15.52 -12.48
C TYR A 74 -19.42 15.01 -13.77
N LYS A 75 -18.17 14.59 -13.65
CA LYS A 75 -17.47 13.82 -14.67
C LYS A 75 -16.90 12.56 -14.04
N SER A 76 -17.33 11.40 -14.52
CA SER A 76 -16.75 10.12 -14.09
C SER A 76 -15.65 9.65 -15.03
N PHE A 77 -14.69 8.94 -14.46
CA PHE A 77 -13.62 8.25 -15.19
C PHE A 77 -13.17 7.04 -14.36
N THR A 78 -12.23 6.26 -14.88
CA THR A 78 -11.72 5.07 -14.19
C THR A 78 -10.25 5.25 -13.87
N VAL A 79 -9.87 4.92 -12.63
CA VAL A 79 -8.49 4.88 -12.16
C VAL A 79 -8.11 3.42 -11.90
N LYS A 80 -7.14 2.92 -12.64
CA LYS A 80 -6.56 1.59 -12.39
C LYS A 80 -5.35 1.77 -11.48
N VAL A 81 -5.43 1.20 -10.27
CA VAL A 81 -4.38 1.28 -9.26
C VAL A 81 -3.49 0.06 -9.36
N GLY A 82 -2.19 0.29 -9.53
CA GLY A 82 -1.13 -0.70 -9.44
C GLY A 82 -0.61 -0.81 -8.02
N THR A 83 0.29 -1.77 -7.79
CA THR A 83 0.93 -1.93 -6.49
C THR A 83 2.18 -1.07 -6.34
N ALA A 84 2.35 -0.43 -5.19
CA ALA A 84 3.58 0.28 -4.83
C ALA A 84 4.72 -0.67 -4.41
N TYR A 85 4.37 -1.91 -4.08
CA TYR A 85 5.27 -2.85 -3.41
C TYR A 85 6.13 -3.69 -4.37
N THR A 86 5.91 -3.60 -5.67
CA THR A 86 6.78 -4.23 -6.67
C THR A 86 7.98 -3.34 -6.98
N ASN A 87 9.09 -3.97 -7.37
CA ASN A 87 10.32 -3.26 -7.75
C ASN A 87 10.85 -2.32 -6.66
N ALA A 88 10.86 -2.78 -5.42
CA ALA A 88 11.30 -2.02 -4.26
C ALA A 88 12.52 -2.66 -3.58
N LEU A 89 13.31 -1.81 -2.92
CA LEU A 89 14.30 -2.22 -1.93
C LEU A 89 13.59 -2.26 -0.57
N TYR A 90 13.68 -3.39 0.12
CA TYR A 90 13.13 -3.57 1.45
C TYR A 90 14.23 -3.53 2.51
N ILE A 91 13.96 -2.81 3.58
CA ILE A 91 14.86 -2.64 4.71
C ILE A 91 14.15 -3.15 5.95
N LEU A 92 14.66 -4.21 6.54
CA LEU A 92 14.22 -4.71 7.84
C LEU A 92 15.14 -4.13 8.92
N SER A 93 14.57 -3.41 9.85
CA SER A 93 15.28 -2.75 10.96
C SER A 93 14.62 -3.06 12.30
N GLU A 94 15.23 -2.60 13.38
CA GLU A 94 14.72 -2.73 14.75
C GLU A 94 14.51 -1.33 15.33
N ASN A 95 13.37 -1.10 15.98
CA ASN A 95 13.14 0.15 16.70
C ASN A 95 13.74 0.12 18.12
N ALA A 96 13.65 1.22 18.86
CA ALA A 96 14.22 1.34 20.20
C ALA A 96 13.66 0.33 21.23
N GLU A 97 12.42 -0.14 21.00
CA GLU A 97 11.75 -1.13 21.86
C GLU A 97 12.03 -2.58 21.41
N GLY A 98 12.87 -2.79 20.39
CA GLY A 98 13.25 -4.10 19.87
C GLY A 98 12.30 -4.69 18.83
N TYR A 99 11.24 -3.97 18.41
CA TYR A 99 10.30 -4.45 17.40
C TYR A 99 10.87 -4.30 15.99
N ALA A 100 10.59 -5.30 15.17
CA ALA A 100 10.91 -5.26 13.75
C ALA A 100 10.09 -4.19 13.03
N LYS A 101 10.76 -3.45 12.16
CA LYS A 101 10.18 -2.43 11.28
C LYS A 101 10.56 -2.73 9.84
N LEU A 102 9.57 -2.74 8.98
CA LEU A 102 9.76 -2.90 7.55
C LEU A 102 9.59 -1.56 6.86
N SER A 103 10.63 -1.12 6.17
CA SER A 103 10.59 0.06 5.30
C SER A 103 10.85 -0.36 3.88
N MET A 104 10.39 0.43 2.91
CA MET A 104 10.65 0.19 1.50
C MET A 104 10.96 1.48 0.74
N GLN A 105 11.76 1.37 -0.31
CA GLN A 105 11.98 2.41 -1.30
C GLN A 105 11.82 1.84 -2.71
N ARG A 106 11.05 2.49 -3.54
CA ARG A 106 10.89 2.09 -4.95
C ARG A 106 12.18 2.31 -5.71
N ARG A 107 12.55 1.35 -6.57
CA ARG A 107 13.77 1.38 -7.38
C ARG A 107 13.57 1.94 -8.78
N ASP A 108 12.34 2.02 -9.23
CA ASP A 108 11.94 2.53 -10.54
C ASP A 108 11.86 4.06 -10.60
N ARG A 109 12.13 4.75 -9.49
CA ARG A 109 12.13 6.21 -9.36
C ARG A 109 13.31 6.67 -8.52
N GLU A 110 14.18 7.52 -9.08
CA GLU A 110 15.37 8.05 -8.39
C GLU A 110 15.03 8.84 -7.11
N SER A 111 13.89 9.53 -7.10
CA SER A 111 13.46 10.38 -5.99
C SER A 111 12.32 9.76 -5.16
N ALA A 112 12.08 8.45 -5.27
CA ALA A 112 11.03 7.82 -4.49
C ALA A 112 11.31 7.96 -2.98
N PRO A 113 10.36 8.43 -2.18
CA PRO A 113 10.53 8.53 -0.74
C PRO A 113 10.69 7.16 -0.11
N LEU A 114 11.40 7.10 1.01
CA LEU A 114 11.41 5.93 1.87
C LEU A 114 10.05 5.84 2.58
N ILE A 115 9.32 4.76 2.34
CA ILE A 115 8.05 4.46 3.02
C ILE A 115 8.36 3.64 4.26
N HIS A 116 8.00 4.16 5.41
CA HIS A 116 8.18 3.51 6.71
C HIS A 116 6.96 2.67 7.10
N ASP A 117 7.13 1.79 8.07
CA ASP A 117 6.05 1.04 8.72
C ASP A 117 5.13 0.30 7.72
N VAL A 118 5.73 -0.29 6.69
CA VAL A 118 5.01 -0.98 5.60
C VAL A 118 4.05 -2.04 6.13
N PHE A 119 4.48 -2.83 7.14
CA PHE A 119 3.64 -3.87 7.72
C PHE A 119 2.44 -3.27 8.45
N GLU A 120 2.66 -2.28 9.30
CA GLU A 120 1.62 -1.63 10.09
C GLU A 120 0.62 -0.88 9.19
N THR A 121 1.11 -0.25 8.14
CA THR A 121 0.28 0.45 7.15
C THR A 121 -0.64 -0.52 6.41
N ALA A 122 -0.12 -1.67 5.99
CA ALA A 122 -0.91 -2.69 5.30
C ALA A 122 -1.83 -3.49 6.24
N ASN A 123 -1.52 -3.53 7.54
CA ASN A 123 -2.21 -4.34 8.55
C ASN A 123 -2.56 -3.55 9.82
N PRO A 124 -3.35 -2.47 9.74
CA PRO A 124 -3.52 -1.51 10.83
C PRO A 124 -4.12 -2.09 12.11
N LEU A 125 -4.86 -3.21 12.01
CA LEU A 125 -5.48 -3.87 13.15
C LEU A 125 -4.55 -4.87 13.87
N LEU A 126 -3.38 -5.16 13.30
CA LEU A 126 -2.49 -6.19 13.83
C LEU A 126 -1.39 -5.62 14.75
N GLY A 127 -1.17 -4.30 14.73
CA GLY A 127 -0.03 -3.69 15.41
C GLY A 127 1.31 -4.09 14.82
N SER A 128 2.38 -3.96 15.59
CA SER A 128 3.75 -4.17 15.11
C SER A 128 4.10 -5.64 14.87
N LEU A 129 5.12 -5.86 14.05
CA LEU A 129 5.83 -7.12 13.92
C LEU A 129 6.44 -7.55 15.27
N SER A 130 6.91 -8.78 15.34
CA SER A 130 7.59 -9.32 16.52
C SER A 130 8.98 -8.69 16.72
N LYS A 131 9.65 -9.07 17.83
CA LYS A 131 10.94 -8.50 18.21
C LYS A 131 12.13 -9.26 17.65
N GLN A 132 13.29 -8.61 17.70
CA GLN A 132 14.56 -9.15 17.23
C GLN A 132 14.49 -9.62 15.77
N PRO A 133 14.35 -8.70 14.79
CA PRO A 133 14.33 -9.03 13.37
C PRO A 133 15.60 -9.78 12.96
N LYS A 134 15.46 -10.80 12.15
CA LYS A 134 16.56 -11.64 11.67
C LYS A 134 16.72 -11.58 10.17
N GLN A 135 15.63 -11.69 9.43
CA GLN A 135 15.70 -11.81 7.99
C GLN A 135 14.38 -11.41 7.32
N VAL A 136 14.49 -10.83 6.15
CA VAL A 136 13.41 -10.68 5.18
C VAL A 136 13.75 -11.51 3.95
N TYR A 137 12.75 -12.17 3.37
CA TYR A 137 12.92 -13.06 2.26
C TYR A 137 11.72 -13.00 1.29
N TYR A 138 11.99 -13.02 0.00
CA TYR A 138 10.96 -13.10 -1.04
C TYR A 138 11.05 -14.44 -1.75
N TYR A 139 9.98 -15.23 -1.68
CA TYR A 139 9.95 -16.54 -2.29
C TYR A 139 8.53 -16.97 -2.73
N ASN A 140 8.41 -17.50 -3.93
CA ASN A 140 7.19 -18.09 -4.48
C ASN A 140 5.95 -17.22 -4.25
N SER A 141 6.04 -15.95 -4.59
CA SER A 141 4.97 -14.98 -4.36
C SER A 141 4.62 -14.75 -2.89
N ASN A 142 5.52 -15.06 -1.97
CA ASN A 142 5.40 -14.74 -0.55
C ASN A 142 6.55 -13.82 -0.11
N PHE A 143 6.21 -12.83 0.68
CA PHE A 143 7.17 -11.99 1.36
C PHE A 143 7.23 -12.42 2.82
N VAL A 144 8.36 -12.93 3.27
CA VAL A 144 8.46 -13.56 4.59
C VAL A 144 9.42 -12.78 5.48
N ILE A 145 8.99 -12.49 6.71
CA ILE A 145 9.82 -11.88 7.75
C ILE A 145 10.02 -12.86 8.89
N LEU A 146 11.26 -12.92 9.38
CA LEU A 146 11.68 -13.69 10.53
C LEU A 146 12.07 -12.77 11.68
N CYS A 147 11.52 -13.06 12.86
CA CYS A 147 11.85 -12.44 14.14
C CYS A 147 12.17 -13.54 15.17
N ALA A 148 13.06 -13.27 16.13
CA ALA A 148 13.43 -14.29 17.12
C ALA A 148 12.48 -14.36 18.32
N GLU A 149 11.80 -13.26 18.67
CA GLU A 149 10.94 -13.15 19.85
C GLU A 149 9.55 -12.64 19.48
N GLY A 150 8.54 -13.03 20.27
CA GLY A 150 7.15 -12.60 20.14
C GLY A 150 6.25 -13.67 19.50
N ASP A 151 4.99 -13.34 19.30
CA ASP A 151 3.97 -14.30 18.85
C ASP A 151 3.97 -14.50 17.31
N ARG A 152 4.56 -13.58 16.58
CA ARG A 152 4.63 -13.58 15.10
C ARG A 152 6.08 -13.73 14.64
N LYS A 153 6.75 -14.79 15.11
CA LYS A 153 8.17 -15.01 14.81
C LYS A 153 8.48 -15.22 13.34
N MET A 154 7.53 -15.76 12.60
CA MET A 154 7.62 -15.89 11.15
C MET A 154 6.28 -15.56 10.52
N VAL A 155 6.26 -14.56 9.67
CA VAL A 155 5.06 -14.09 8.97
C VAL A 155 5.26 -14.15 7.47
N ALA A 156 4.23 -14.59 6.75
CA ALA A 156 4.17 -14.48 5.30
C ALA A 156 3.13 -13.44 4.90
N MET A 157 3.47 -12.61 3.96
CA MET A 157 2.64 -11.53 3.44
C MET A 157 2.49 -11.63 1.93
N ASP A 158 1.36 -11.19 1.43
CA ASP A 158 1.16 -10.98 -0.01
C ASP A 158 2.10 -9.87 -0.50
N PRO A 159 2.96 -10.11 -1.49
CA PRO A 159 3.97 -9.14 -1.93
C PRO A 159 3.38 -7.96 -2.72
N LYS A 160 2.11 -8.02 -3.13
CA LYS A 160 1.44 -6.94 -3.84
C LYS A 160 0.71 -5.98 -2.92
N THR A 161 0.27 -6.48 -1.76
CA THR A 161 -0.53 -5.71 -0.80
C THR A 161 0.15 -5.57 0.56
N MET A 162 1.21 -6.34 0.83
CA MET A 162 1.86 -6.48 2.14
C MET A 162 0.91 -6.89 3.27
N LYS A 163 -0.27 -7.40 2.92
CA LYS A 163 -1.21 -7.95 3.89
C LYS A 163 -0.70 -9.27 4.43
N LEU A 164 -0.91 -9.47 5.72
CA LEU A 164 -0.60 -10.73 6.38
C LEU A 164 -1.45 -11.87 5.81
N GLU A 165 -0.81 -12.90 5.25
CA GLU A 165 -1.47 -14.10 4.79
C GLU A 165 -1.39 -15.23 5.82
N ARG A 166 -0.23 -15.37 6.48
CA ARG A 166 0.01 -16.48 7.40
C ARG A 166 1.04 -16.14 8.46
N ILE A 167 0.79 -16.66 9.66
CA ILE A 167 1.75 -16.70 10.76
C ILE A 167 2.23 -18.14 10.90
N TYR A 168 3.53 -18.33 10.93
CA TYR A 168 4.14 -19.62 11.24
C TYR A 168 4.71 -19.57 12.67
N GLY A 169 4.43 -20.57 13.45
CA GLY A 169 4.87 -20.66 14.84
C GLY A 169 4.95 -22.10 15.31
N GLU A 170 5.12 -22.27 16.60
CA GLU A 170 5.35 -23.58 17.26
C GLU A 170 4.25 -24.60 16.95
N GLY A 171 2.98 -24.17 16.81
CA GLY A 171 1.85 -25.06 16.48
C GLY A 171 1.73 -25.48 15.02
N ILE A 172 2.51 -24.89 14.11
CA ILE A 172 2.43 -25.17 12.66
C ILE A 172 3.59 -26.06 12.20
N ILE A 173 4.72 -26.00 12.91
CA ILE A 173 5.87 -26.87 12.65
C ILE A 173 5.54 -28.25 13.21
N LYS A 174 5.08 -29.14 12.35
CA LYS A 174 4.76 -30.52 12.71
C LYS A 174 6.06 -31.32 12.87
N GLY A 175 6.21 -31.98 14.01
CA GLY A 175 7.33 -32.88 14.32
C GLY A 175 7.53 -33.04 15.82
N GLU A 176 8.47 -33.86 16.24
CA GLU A 176 8.84 -34.10 17.65
C GLU A 176 9.69 -32.94 18.22
N TYR A 177 9.32 -31.70 17.90
CA TYR A 177 10.05 -30.54 18.43
C TYR A 177 9.51 -30.16 19.81
N SER A 178 10.33 -30.35 20.83
CA SER A 178 9.98 -30.10 22.24
C SER A 178 10.53 -28.76 22.79
N GLY A 179 11.09 -27.91 21.94
CA GLY A 179 11.71 -26.65 22.35
C GLY A 179 10.96 -25.40 21.89
N THR A 180 11.36 -24.25 22.40
CA THR A 180 10.85 -22.96 21.94
C THR A 180 11.34 -22.67 20.53
N PHE A 181 10.43 -22.42 19.59
CA PHE A 181 10.76 -22.01 18.23
C PHE A 181 11.42 -20.63 18.21
N THR A 182 12.72 -20.60 17.90
CA THR A 182 13.48 -19.35 17.76
C THR A 182 14.22 -19.34 16.43
N PRO A 183 13.58 -18.82 15.36
CA PRO A 183 14.17 -18.83 14.04
C PRO A 183 15.39 -17.90 14.00
N LYS A 184 16.48 -18.38 13.41
CA LYS A 184 17.72 -17.61 13.21
C LYS A 184 17.91 -17.20 11.75
N SER A 185 17.53 -18.07 10.84
CA SER A 185 17.60 -17.83 9.40
C SER A 185 16.66 -18.76 8.66
N MET A 186 16.33 -18.40 7.44
CA MET A 186 15.57 -19.22 6.50
C MET A 186 16.42 -19.44 5.24
N ARG A 187 16.39 -20.64 4.70
CA ARG A 187 16.97 -20.94 3.40
C ARG A 187 15.94 -21.64 2.53
N LEU A 188 15.95 -21.29 1.27
CA LEU A 188 15.19 -22.01 0.26
C LEU A 188 15.87 -23.35 0.02
N TYR A 189 15.12 -24.43 0.17
CA TYR A 189 15.49 -25.73 -0.34
C TYR A 189 14.70 -26.00 -1.62
N MET A 190 15.37 -25.95 -2.74
CA MET A 190 14.84 -26.47 -4.01
C MET A 190 15.09 -27.97 -3.99
N GLY A 191 14.13 -28.73 -3.49
CA GLY A 191 14.14 -30.17 -3.58
C GLY A 191 14.27 -30.56 -5.05
N GLY A 192 15.37 -31.19 -5.42
CA GLY A 192 15.46 -31.87 -6.71
C GLY A 192 14.41 -33.01 -6.72
N MET A 193 13.53 -32.99 -7.72
CA MET A 193 12.80 -34.19 -8.12
C MET A 193 13.73 -35.13 -8.82
#